data_617281764faec0d73e2a6f7c57eaaf6f
#
_entry.id   617281764faec0d73e2a6f7c57eaaf6f
#
_cell.length_a   1.000
_cell.length_b   1.000
_cell.length_c   1.000
_cell.angle_alpha   90.00
_cell.angle_beta   90.00
_cell.angle_gamma   90.00
#
_symmetry.space_group_name_H-M   'P 1'
#
loop_
_entity.id
_entity.type
_entity.pdbx_description
1 polymer ?
#
loop_
_entity_poly.entity_id
_entity_poly.type
_entity_poly.pdbx_seq_one_letter_code
_entity_poly.pdbx_strand_id
1 'polypeptide(L)'
;MIILKELKNKYKKLQEEKNNLYNKITALENQDKLSKFTVGECYLDTRQDNLIKIVSIQGNYVYYICLDNFSICRENSCLLYIQGWKKITSKQFKNAYLAVMKDIQDLDLGDRI
;
A
#
# COMPACT_ATOMS: atom_id res chain seq x y z
N MET A 1 -32.42 24.36 32.26
CA MET A 1 -32.55 24.09 30.82
C MET A 1 -31.48 24.71 29.97
N ILE A 2 -31.11 25.98 30.21
CA ILE A 2 -29.99 26.59 29.51
C ILE A 2 -28.69 25.87 29.76
N ILE A 3 -28.46 25.42 30.98
CA ILE A 3 -27.25 24.65 31.36
C ILE A 3 -27.14 23.36 30.58
N LEU A 4 -28.25 22.64 30.36
CA LEU A 4 -28.24 21.39 29.62
C LEU A 4 -27.84 21.61 28.15
N LYS A 5 -28.35 22.68 27.53
CA LYS A 5 -28.02 23.04 26.17
C LYS A 5 -26.55 23.39 26.03
N GLU A 6 -26.00 24.14 26.96
CA GLU A 6 -24.59 24.53 27.02
C GLU A 6 -23.69 23.30 27.16
N LEU A 7 -24.08 22.34 28.02
CA LEU A 7 -23.32 21.10 28.20
C LEU A 7 -23.34 20.24 26.96
N LYS A 8 -24.47 20.16 26.26
CA LYS A 8 -24.57 19.42 24.99
C LYS A 8 -23.69 20.05 23.92
N ASN A 9 -23.67 21.37 23.84
CA ASN A 9 -22.83 22.10 22.89
C ASN A 9 -21.35 21.90 23.19
N LYS A 10 -20.96 21.94 24.46
CA LYS A 10 -19.60 21.66 24.90
C LYS A 10 -19.16 20.23 24.55
N TYR A 11 -20.02 19.28 24.80
CA TYR A 11 -19.75 17.88 24.46
C TYR A 11 -19.53 17.70 22.98
N LYS A 12 -20.39 18.28 22.15
CA LYS A 12 -20.28 18.23 20.70
C LYS A 12 -18.95 18.83 20.22
N LYS A 13 -18.55 19.97 20.78
CA LYS A 13 -17.30 20.64 20.44
C LYS A 13 -16.09 19.76 20.81
N LEU A 14 -16.11 19.14 21.98
CA LEU A 14 -15.05 18.23 22.42
C LEU A 14 -14.94 17.00 21.51
N GLN A 15 -16.06 16.48 21.05
CA GLN A 15 -16.06 15.36 20.10
C GLN A 15 -15.41 15.74 18.76
N GLU A 16 -15.73 16.93 18.27
CA GLU A 16 -15.13 17.44 17.03
C GLU A 16 -13.61 17.62 17.16
N GLU A 17 -13.17 18.19 18.28
CA GLU A 17 -11.74 18.37 18.58
C GLU A 17 -11.02 17.03 18.66
N LYS A 18 -11.63 16.03 19.32
CA LYS A 18 -11.10 14.68 19.43
C LYS A 18 -10.94 14.03 18.05
N ASN A 19 -11.96 14.14 17.20
CA ASN A 19 -11.94 13.58 15.86
C ASN A 19 -10.85 14.25 15.00
N ASN A 20 -10.69 15.56 15.11
CA ASN A 20 -9.65 16.29 14.38
C ASN A 20 -8.25 15.86 14.81
N LEU A 21 -8.01 15.68 16.10
CA LEU A 21 -6.74 15.17 16.61
C LEU A 21 -6.46 13.76 16.15
N TYR A 22 -7.46 12.88 16.20
CA TYR A 22 -7.34 11.52 15.73
C TYR A 22 -6.93 11.47 14.25
N ASN A 23 -7.60 12.29 13.42
CA ASN A 23 -7.30 12.37 12.00
C ASN A 23 -5.88 12.87 11.74
N LYS A 24 -5.40 13.86 12.50
CA LYS A 24 -4.03 14.36 12.40
C LYS A 24 -3.01 13.31 12.77
N ILE A 25 -3.23 12.58 13.85
CA ILE A 25 -2.34 11.51 14.31
C ILE A 25 -2.26 10.41 13.24
N THR A 26 -3.41 10.00 12.71
CA THR A 26 -3.47 8.98 11.67
C THR A 26 -2.71 9.41 10.41
N ALA A 27 -2.88 10.66 9.99
CA ALA A 27 -2.17 11.20 8.83
C ALA A 27 -0.66 11.19 9.03
N LEU A 28 -0.18 11.60 10.21
CA LEU A 28 1.24 11.61 10.54
C LEU A 28 1.82 10.20 10.62
N GLU A 29 1.10 9.26 11.21
CA GLU A 29 1.51 7.85 11.26
C GLU A 29 1.62 7.26 9.86
N ASN A 30 0.68 7.60 8.96
CA ASN A 30 0.70 7.15 7.58
C ASN A 30 1.90 7.71 6.82
N GLN A 31 2.22 9.00 7.00
CA GLN A 31 3.39 9.61 6.40
C GLN A 31 4.67 8.94 6.87
N ASP A 32 4.77 8.62 8.15
CA ASP A 32 5.92 7.93 8.71
C ASP A 32 6.08 6.53 8.11
N LYS A 33 4.99 5.79 7.95
CA LYS A 33 5.01 4.49 7.30
C LYS A 33 5.41 4.59 5.83
N LEU A 34 4.88 5.57 5.10
CA LEU A 34 5.19 5.79 3.70
C LEU A 34 6.64 6.22 3.48
N SER A 35 7.26 6.92 4.43
CA SER A 35 8.64 7.35 4.34
C SER A 35 9.63 6.17 4.26
N LYS A 36 9.19 4.98 4.66
CA LYS A 36 9.99 3.75 4.59
C LYS A 36 10.03 3.14 3.19
N PHE A 37 9.17 3.59 2.29
CA PHE A 37 9.09 3.08 0.93
C PHE A 37 9.70 4.07 -0.04
N THR A 38 10.37 3.55 -1.06
CA THR A 38 10.96 4.35 -2.13
C THR A 38 10.51 3.79 -3.47
N VAL A 39 10.19 4.69 -4.41
CA VAL A 39 9.84 4.29 -5.78
C VAL A 39 10.99 3.48 -6.38
N GLY A 40 10.66 2.36 -6.99
CA GLY A 40 11.64 1.43 -7.55
C GLY A 40 12.05 0.29 -6.63
N GLU A 41 11.73 0.36 -5.35
CA GLU A 41 11.99 -0.75 -4.42
C GLU A 41 11.09 -1.94 -4.70
N CYS A 42 11.63 -3.12 -4.44
CA CYS A 42 10.95 -4.39 -4.71
C CYS A 42 10.73 -5.16 -3.41
N TYR A 43 9.61 -5.85 -3.32
CA TYR A 43 9.19 -6.59 -2.13
C TYR A 43 8.58 -7.93 -2.50
N LEU A 44 8.65 -8.86 -1.56
CA LEU A 44 7.89 -10.11 -1.59
C LEU A 44 6.72 -9.97 -0.61
N ASP A 45 5.51 -10.09 -1.13
CA ASP A 45 4.31 -10.20 -0.28
C ASP A 45 4.22 -11.65 0.20
N THR A 46 4.59 -11.87 1.45
CA THR A 46 4.68 -13.22 2.03
C THR A 46 3.33 -13.89 2.21
N ARG A 47 2.23 -13.12 2.19
CA ARG A 47 0.88 -13.68 2.35
C ARG A 47 0.31 -14.22 1.06
N GLN A 48 0.63 -13.58 -0.06
CA GLN A 48 0.14 -13.95 -1.38
C GLN A 48 1.21 -14.61 -2.24
N ASP A 49 2.43 -14.72 -1.71
CA ASP A 49 3.59 -15.24 -2.43
C ASP A 49 3.77 -14.55 -3.79
N ASN A 50 3.72 -13.24 -3.76
CA ASN A 50 3.73 -12.40 -4.95
C ASN A 50 4.86 -11.37 -4.87
N LEU A 51 5.53 -11.14 -6.00
CA LEU A 51 6.57 -10.12 -6.10
C LEU A 51 5.96 -8.81 -6.56
N ILE A 52 6.35 -7.73 -5.91
CA ILE A 52 5.85 -6.40 -6.19
C ILE A 52 6.98 -5.39 -6.35
N LYS A 53 6.74 -4.38 -7.17
CA LYS A 53 7.65 -3.25 -7.34
C LYS A 53 6.88 -1.95 -7.18
N ILE A 54 7.36 -1.07 -6.33
CA ILE A 54 6.73 0.23 -6.10
C ILE A 54 6.98 1.13 -7.29
N VAL A 55 5.90 1.64 -7.89
CA VAL A 55 5.98 2.51 -9.06
C VAL A 55 5.64 3.96 -8.75
N SER A 56 4.85 4.21 -7.71
CA SER A 56 4.49 5.57 -7.31
C SER A 56 4.05 5.61 -5.85
N ILE A 57 4.26 6.75 -5.20
CA ILE A 57 3.75 7.03 -3.86
C ILE A 57 3.00 8.35 -3.95
N GLN A 58 1.69 8.33 -3.68
CA GLN A 58 0.84 9.51 -3.78
C GLN A 58 -0.07 9.59 -2.56
N GLY A 59 0.06 10.68 -1.79
CA GLY A 59 -0.70 10.84 -0.57
C GLY A 59 -0.45 9.71 0.42
N ASN A 60 -1.51 9.00 0.81
CA ASN A 60 -1.44 7.87 1.74
C ASN A 60 -1.40 6.51 1.03
N TYR A 61 -1.17 6.50 -0.28
CA TYR A 61 -1.22 5.28 -1.07
C TYR A 61 0.12 4.95 -1.70
N VAL A 62 0.42 3.67 -1.72
CA VAL A 62 1.54 3.08 -2.46
C VAL A 62 0.97 2.37 -3.68
N TYR A 63 1.43 2.75 -4.86
CA TYR A 63 1.08 2.09 -6.11
C TYR A 63 2.20 1.15 -6.51
N TYR A 64 1.85 -0.08 -6.85
CA TYR A 64 2.83 -1.11 -7.15
C TYR A 64 2.35 -2.03 -8.27
N ILE A 65 3.30 -2.64 -8.96
CA ILE A 65 3.05 -3.67 -9.97
C ILE A 65 3.21 -5.03 -9.30
N CYS A 66 2.23 -5.91 -9.53
CA CYS A 66 2.27 -7.31 -9.12
C CYS A 66 2.73 -8.17 -10.29
N LEU A 67 3.73 -9.05 -10.08
CA LEU A 67 4.15 -9.98 -11.14
C LEU A 67 3.11 -11.05 -11.45
N ASP A 68 2.27 -11.36 -10.47
CA ASP A 68 1.29 -12.43 -10.59
C ASP A 68 0.29 -12.19 -11.73
N ASN A 69 -0.15 -10.95 -11.90
CA ASN A 69 -1.16 -10.59 -12.91
C ASN A 69 -0.79 -9.36 -13.76
N PHE A 70 0.40 -8.81 -13.59
CA PHE A 70 0.87 -7.61 -14.27
C PHE A 70 -0.04 -6.39 -14.09
N SER A 71 -0.84 -6.38 -13.05
CA SER A 71 -1.72 -5.24 -12.76
C SER A 71 -1.05 -4.23 -11.84
N ILE A 72 -1.47 -2.98 -11.96
CA ILE A 72 -1.08 -1.93 -11.01
C ILE A 72 -2.08 -1.96 -9.86
N CYS A 73 -1.57 -2.19 -8.66
CA CYS A 73 -2.36 -2.26 -7.45
C CYS A 73 -2.10 -1.03 -6.58
N ARG A 74 -3.05 -0.74 -5.72
CA ARG A 74 -2.96 0.38 -4.78
C ARG A 74 -3.26 -0.11 -3.37
N GLU A 75 -2.37 0.22 -2.43
CA GLU A 75 -2.58 -0.08 -1.03
C GLU A 75 -2.44 1.17 -0.18
N ASN A 76 -3.31 1.28 0.82
CA ASN A 76 -3.20 2.32 1.83
C ASN A 76 -2.11 1.92 2.83
N SER A 77 -1.27 2.88 3.23
CA SER A 77 -0.18 2.65 4.18
C SER A 77 -0.66 2.14 5.55
N CYS A 78 -1.93 2.34 5.88
CA CYS A 78 -2.52 1.84 7.12
C CYS A 78 -2.86 0.36 7.10
N LEU A 79 -2.89 -0.28 5.93
CA LEU A 79 -3.34 -1.65 5.81
C LEU A 79 -2.27 -2.63 6.30
N LEU A 80 -2.71 -3.68 6.95
CA LEU A 80 -1.87 -4.76 7.45
C LEU A 80 -1.10 -5.47 6.34
N TYR A 81 -1.53 -5.31 5.10
CA TYR A 81 -0.89 -5.92 3.93
C TYR A 81 0.57 -5.53 3.78
N ILE A 82 0.88 -4.26 4.04
CA ILE A 82 2.24 -3.74 3.92
C ILE A 82 3.18 -4.36 4.95
N GLN A 83 2.66 -4.78 6.10
CA GLN A 83 3.45 -5.42 7.14
C GLN A 83 3.98 -6.80 6.74
N GLY A 84 3.31 -7.47 5.80
CA GLY A 84 3.73 -8.74 5.24
C GLY A 84 4.74 -8.64 4.11
N TRP A 85 5.15 -7.44 3.73
CA TRP A 85 6.08 -7.22 2.64
C TRP A 85 7.52 -7.33 3.12
N LYS A 86 8.29 -8.20 2.47
CA LYS A 86 9.71 -8.39 2.76
C LYS A 86 10.53 -7.80 1.62
N LYS A 87 11.48 -6.93 1.93
CA LYS A 87 12.33 -6.29 0.91
C LYS A 87 13.19 -7.32 0.20
N ILE A 88 13.23 -7.22 -1.13
CA ILE A 88 14.09 -8.03 -2.00
C ILE A 88 14.96 -7.11 -2.85
N THR A 89 15.95 -7.66 -3.51
CA THR A 89 16.81 -6.89 -4.40
C THR A 89 16.13 -6.67 -5.76
N SER A 90 16.51 -5.59 -6.44
CA SER A 90 16.05 -5.32 -7.82
C SER A 90 16.44 -6.44 -8.77
N LYS A 91 17.58 -7.08 -8.53
CA LYS A 91 18.04 -8.21 -9.33
C LYS A 91 17.12 -9.44 -9.17
N GLN A 92 16.69 -9.72 -7.94
CA GLN A 92 15.74 -10.81 -7.67
C GLN A 92 14.41 -10.57 -8.38
N PHE A 93 13.90 -9.35 -8.31
CA PHE A 93 12.67 -8.99 -9.01
C PHE A 93 12.84 -9.13 -10.54
N LYS A 94 13.92 -8.60 -11.09
CA LYS A 94 14.20 -8.66 -12.52
C LYS A 94 14.31 -10.09 -13.03
N ASN A 95 14.99 -10.96 -12.28
CA ASN A 95 15.12 -12.37 -12.65
C ASN A 95 13.77 -13.08 -12.68
N ALA A 96 12.91 -12.82 -11.68
CA ALA A 96 11.56 -13.36 -11.63
C ALA A 96 10.70 -12.83 -12.78
N TYR A 97 10.78 -11.54 -13.08
CA TYR A 97 10.09 -10.92 -14.20
C TYR A 97 10.48 -11.56 -15.54
N LEU A 98 11.78 -11.74 -15.77
CA LEU A 98 12.27 -12.38 -17.00
C LEU A 98 11.82 -13.82 -17.12
N ALA A 99 11.77 -14.56 -16.02
CA ALA A 99 11.27 -15.94 -16.02
C ALA A 99 9.79 -16.00 -16.39
N VAL A 100 8.97 -15.10 -15.86
CA VAL A 100 7.53 -15.02 -16.19
C VAL A 100 7.34 -14.64 -17.66
N MET A 101 8.12 -13.68 -18.17
CA MET A 101 8.05 -13.27 -19.58
C MET A 101 8.42 -14.42 -20.52
N LYS A 102 9.41 -15.20 -20.15
CA LYS A 102 9.80 -16.38 -20.91
C LYS A 102 8.69 -17.42 -20.96
N ASP A 103 8.04 -17.68 -19.83
CA ASP A 103 6.93 -18.62 -19.75
C ASP A 103 5.77 -18.16 -20.64
N ILE A 104 5.47 -16.87 -20.69
CA ILE A 104 4.44 -16.30 -21.55
C ILE A 104 4.80 -16.50 -23.03
N GLN A 105 6.05 -16.25 -23.41
CA GLN A 105 6.52 -16.45 -24.77
C GLN A 105 6.43 -17.93 -25.20
N ASP A 106 6.81 -18.83 -24.31
CA ASP A 106 6.75 -20.27 -24.57
C ASP A 106 5.29 -20.72 -24.76
N LEU A 107 4.35 -20.16 -23.99
CA LEU A 107 2.93 -20.43 -24.17
C LEU A 107 2.42 -19.95 -25.53
N ASP A 108 2.81 -18.73 -25.94
CA ASP A 108 2.44 -18.17 -27.25
C ASP A 108 2.94 -19.05 -28.39
N LEU A 109 4.16 -19.56 -28.29
CA LEU A 109 4.72 -20.47 -29.27
C LEU A 109 3.98 -21.80 -29.29
N GLY A 110 3.57 -22.30 -28.15
CA GLY A 110 2.76 -23.51 -28.02
C GLY A 110 1.41 -23.38 -28.71
N ASP A 111 0.76 -22.24 -28.60
CA ASP A 111 -0.55 -21.97 -29.18
C ASP A 111 -0.52 -21.88 -30.72
N ARG A 112 0.64 -21.69 -31.31
CA ARG A 112 0.82 -21.58 -32.76
C ARG A 112 1.07 -22.94 -33.43
N ILE A 113 1.32 -23.92 -32.65
CA ILE A 113 1.58 -25.27 -33.10
C ILE A 113 0.27 -26.05 -33.19
#